data_a5c2fe5d107a9241dc1093613f5b0fbb
#
_entry.id   a5c2fe5d107a9241dc1093613f5b0fbb
#
_cell.length_a   1.000
_cell.length_b   1.000
_cell.length_c   1.000
_cell.angle_alpha   90.00
_cell.angle_beta   90.00
_cell.angle_gamma   90.00
#
_symmetry.space_group_name_H-M   'P 1'
#
loop_
_entity.id
_entity.type
_entity.pdbx_description
1 polymer ?
#
loop_
_entity_poly.entity_id
_entity_poly.type
_entity_poly.pdbx_seq_one_letter_code
_entity_poly.pdbx_strand_id
1 'polypeptide(L)'
;PKSGPSGKNLKAMETITYVGENLFIGNLGHFFVVLSFVAALLSGIFYVKASAEKGTDATLGRIFYIIHALAVLGIFVTLFVIIQQHYFEYAYAYEHSSKTLALRYMISCFWEGQEGSFLLWMVWNALLGIILIFTAKRWERGVLAIMALAQVVLTAMLLGVNILDIYTLGSSPFELLREKMQAPIFSAPNYLENLVDGTGLNPLLQNYWMVIHPPTLFLGFALTIVPFAFAVTSLFQKEYRAWIKPALPWALAGGMVLGAGIIMGGFWAYESLSFGGYWAWDPVENASLVPWLLLISGIHLMLIKKVTNGSTIAAYTLVISTFIMVLYASFLTRSGVLGDTSVHAFTDLGLAGQLMQFVVLFIWLPIIAVTDGARKRWYM
;
A
#
# COMPACT_ATOMS: atom_id res chain seq x y z
N PRO A 1 25.47 19.18 -61.50
CA PRO A 1 25.57 19.92 -60.31
C PRO A 1 24.90 19.15 -59.17
N LYS A 2 25.74 18.73 -58.23
CA LYS A 2 25.30 17.97 -57.04
C LYS A 2 24.92 18.98 -55.98
N SER A 3 23.63 19.02 -55.58
CA SER A 3 23.19 19.68 -54.37
C SER A 3 23.45 18.77 -53.19
N GLY A 4 24.35 19.19 -52.29
CA GLY A 4 24.65 18.51 -51.02
C GLY A 4 23.45 18.61 -50.05
N PRO A 5 23.35 17.67 -49.08
CA PRO A 5 22.23 17.64 -48.13
C PRO A 5 22.32 18.81 -47.17
N SER A 6 21.23 19.54 -47.11
CA SER A 6 20.96 20.59 -46.12
C SER A 6 21.16 20.10 -44.68
N GLY A 7 22.02 20.80 -43.98
CA GLY A 7 22.23 20.57 -42.56
C GLY A 7 20.92 20.66 -41.79
N LYS A 8 20.53 19.57 -41.14
CA LYS A 8 19.49 19.57 -40.12
C LYS A 8 19.95 20.49 -39.00
N ASN A 9 19.33 21.65 -38.87
CA ASN A 9 19.38 22.48 -37.68
C ASN A 9 18.82 21.64 -36.50
N LEU A 10 19.69 21.02 -35.74
CA LEU A 10 19.41 20.66 -34.37
C LEU A 10 19.24 21.99 -33.60
N LYS A 11 18.00 22.52 -33.58
CA LYS A 11 17.64 23.49 -32.56
C LYS A 11 17.88 22.79 -31.22
N ALA A 12 18.88 23.28 -30.48
CA ALA A 12 18.98 22.96 -29.09
C ALA A 12 17.60 23.27 -28.47
N MET A 13 16.92 22.28 -27.92
CA MET A 13 15.74 22.53 -27.10
C MET A 13 16.23 23.41 -25.95
N GLU A 14 15.90 24.70 -25.99
CA GLU A 14 16.08 25.57 -24.85
C GLU A 14 15.27 24.94 -23.70
N THR A 15 15.97 24.42 -22.72
CA THR A 15 15.34 23.89 -21.50
C THR A 15 14.71 25.07 -20.78
N ILE A 16 13.38 25.11 -20.74
CA ILE A 16 12.64 26.15 -20.02
C ILE A 16 13.03 26.08 -18.54
N THR A 17 13.53 27.20 -18.01
CA THR A 17 13.76 27.33 -16.56
C THR A 17 12.48 27.86 -15.93
N TYR A 18 11.80 27.03 -15.16
CA TYR A 18 10.55 27.40 -14.51
C TYR A 18 10.81 28.21 -13.23
N VAL A 19 9.94 29.20 -13.00
CA VAL A 19 10.05 30.13 -11.86
C VAL A 19 8.96 29.80 -10.84
N GLY A 20 9.36 29.74 -9.55
CA GLY A 20 8.43 29.59 -8.44
C GLY A 20 8.17 28.13 -8.00
N GLU A 21 8.65 27.12 -8.74
CA GLU A 21 8.54 25.71 -8.32
C GLU A 21 9.39 25.44 -7.06
N ASN A 22 8.80 24.81 -6.05
CA ASN A 22 9.52 24.32 -4.87
C ASN A 22 9.98 22.88 -5.07
N LEU A 23 11.03 22.66 -5.85
CA LEU A 23 11.55 21.33 -6.16
C LEU A 23 12.16 20.62 -4.96
N PHE A 24 12.57 21.35 -3.91
CA PHE A 24 13.24 20.76 -2.76
C PHE A 24 12.34 19.77 -2.01
N ILE A 25 11.07 20.13 -1.77
CA ILE A 25 10.15 19.28 -1.00
C ILE A 25 9.82 17.97 -1.73
N GLY A 26 9.62 18.01 -3.04
CA GLY A 26 9.36 16.81 -3.84
C GLY A 26 10.59 15.91 -3.95
N ASN A 27 11.79 16.49 -4.15
CA ASN A 27 13.03 15.73 -4.14
C ASN A 27 13.28 15.06 -2.79
N LEU A 28 12.97 15.74 -1.68
CA LEU A 28 13.03 15.17 -0.34
C LEU A 28 12.03 14.01 -0.17
N GLY A 29 10.82 14.18 -0.66
CA GLY A 29 9.81 13.12 -0.66
C GLY A 29 10.25 11.90 -1.47
N HIS A 30 10.78 12.12 -2.67
CA HIS A 30 11.30 11.04 -3.52
C HIS A 30 12.52 10.35 -2.87
N PHE A 31 13.41 11.09 -2.24
CA PHE A 31 14.51 10.52 -1.43
C PHE A 31 13.95 9.57 -0.35
N PHE A 32 12.91 9.95 0.38
CA PHE A 32 12.32 9.09 1.38
C PHE A 32 11.66 7.84 0.77
N VAL A 33 11.06 7.92 -0.42
CA VAL A 33 10.53 6.74 -1.12
C VAL A 33 11.65 5.74 -1.43
N VAL A 34 12.74 6.21 -2.03
CA VAL A 34 13.91 5.37 -2.35
C VAL A 34 14.54 4.79 -1.07
N LEU A 35 14.73 5.61 -0.04
CA LEU A 35 15.25 5.17 1.26
C LEU A 35 14.36 4.10 1.89
N SER A 36 13.04 4.30 1.86
CA SER A 36 12.05 3.36 2.37
C SER A 36 12.13 2.01 1.63
N PHE A 37 12.21 2.03 0.30
CA PHE A 37 12.34 0.82 -0.52
C PHE A 37 13.61 0.03 -0.19
N VAL A 38 14.77 0.70 -0.21
CA VAL A 38 16.06 0.06 0.07
C VAL A 38 16.10 -0.48 1.51
N ALA A 39 15.61 0.29 2.47
CA ALA A 39 15.60 -0.13 3.87
C ALA A 39 14.65 -1.33 4.11
N ALA A 40 13.46 -1.35 3.49
CA ALA A 40 12.56 -2.50 3.56
C ALA A 40 13.20 -3.76 2.95
N LEU A 41 13.86 -3.64 1.79
CA LEU A 41 14.55 -4.73 1.12
C LEU A 41 15.68 -5.29 2.00
N LEU A 42 16.54 -4.43 2.53
CA LEU A 42 17.62 -4.83 3.43
C LEU A 42 17.07 -5.47 4.72
N SER A 43 16.01 -4.89 5.29
CA SER A 43 15.34 -5.47 6.46
C SER A 43 14.88 -6.90 6.17
N GLY A 44 14.18 -7.11 5.04
CA GLY A 44 13.73 -8.44 4.62
C GLY A 44 14.88 -9.43 4.46
N ILE A 45 15.96 -9.04 3.77
CA ILE A 45 17.15 -9.88 3.57
C ILE A 45 17.77 -10.28 4.91
N PHE A 46 17.99 -9.33 5.83
CA PHE A 46 18.61 -9.63 7.11
C PHE A 46 17.70 -10.46 8.01
N TYR A 47 16.40 -10.26 8.00
CA TYR A 47 15.46 -11.11 8.74
C TYR A 47 15.36 -12.53 8.18
N VAL A 48 15.37 -12.70 6.85
CA VAL A 48 15.43 -14.02 6.19
C VAL A 48 16.72 -14.74 6.60
N LYS A 49 17.87 -14.06 6.50
CA LYS A 49 19.17 -14.63 6.92
C LYS A 49 19.15 -15.02 8.39
N ALA A 50 18.69 -14.14 9.29
CA ALA A 50 18.58 -14.43 10.71
C ALA A 50 17.58 -15.56 11.03
N SER A 51 16.58 -15.78 10.16
CA SER A 51 15.62 -16.88 10.32
C SER A 51 16.20 -18.23 9.86
N ALA A 52 17.06 -18.23 8.85
CA ALA A 52 17.66 -19.43 8.26
C ALA A 52 18.86 -19.95 9.06
N GLU A 53 19.67 -19.07 9.64
CA GLU A 53 20.93 -19.39 10.33
C GLU A 53 20.77 -19.31 11.85
N LYS A 54 21.02 -20.43 12.55
CA LYS A 54 21.01 -20.44 14.02
C LYS A 54 22.16 -19.57 14.57
N GLY A 55 21.82 -18.70 15.52
CA GLY A 55 22.80 -17.79 16.14
C GLY A 55 23.00 -16.46 15.45
N THR A 56 22.48 -16.25 14.25
CA THR A 56 22.51 -14.94 13.59
C THR A 56 21.57 -13.96 14.29
N ASP A 57 22.08 -12.77 14.62
CA ASP A 57 21.28 -11.73 15.26
C ASP A 57 20.34 -11.03 14.28
N ALA A 58 19.16 -10.66 14.74
CA ALA A 58 18.17 -9.90 13.98
C ALA A 58 18.39 -8.38 14.03
N THR A 59 19.46 -7.90 14.68
CA THR A 59 19.70 -6.47 14.93
C THR A 59 19.71 -5.64 13.64
N LEU A 60 20.38 -6.10 12.59
CA LEU A 60 20.38 -5.39 11.31
C LEU A 60 18.97 -5.35 10.67
N GLY A 61 18.22 -6.45 10.75
CA GLY A 61 16.84 -6.49 10.30
C GLY A 61 15.98 -5.43 11.01
N ARG A 62 16.12 -5.30 12.34
CA ARG A 62 15.42 -4.28 13.14
C ARG A 62 15.83 -2.86 12.75
N ILE A 63 17.14 -2.60 12.66
CA ILE A 63 17.66 -1.28 12.29
C ILE A 63 17.08 -0.84 10.95
N PHE A 64 17.16 -1.67 9.93
CA PHE A 64 16.64 -1.32 8.61
C PHE A 64 15.12 -1.23 8.60
N TYR A 65 14.38 -2.01 9.42
CA TYR A 65 12.94 -1.83 9.55
C TYR A 65 12.58 -0.48 10.20
N ILE A 66 13.32 -0.04 11.20
CA ILE A 66 13.14 1.26 11.84
C ILE A 66 13.46 2.38 10.84
N ILE A 67 14.56 2.27 10.08
CA ILE A 67 14.90 3.24 9.02
C ILE A 67 13.77 3.32 7.99
N HIS A 68 13.25 2.17 7.55
CA HIS A 68 12.09 2.10 6.67
C HIS A 68 10.87 2.83 7.26
N ALA A 69 10.52 2.55 8.51
CA ALA A 69 9.37 3.19 9.16
C ALA A 69 9.53 4.71 9.29
N LEU A 70 10.74 5.19 9.60
CA LEU A 70 11.05 6.62 9.63
C LEU A 70 10.99 7.25 8.23
N ALA A 71 11.45 6.55 7.20
CA ALA A 71 11.34 7.00 5.82
C ALA A 71 9.87 7.07 5.37
N VAL A 72 9.03 6.08 5.71
CA VAL A 72 7.58 6.12 5.45
C VAL A 72 6.93 7.34 6.13
N LEU A 73 7.30 7.65 7.37
CA LEU A 73 6.86 8.88 8.03
C LEU A 73 7.35 10.13 7.29
N GLY A 74 8.59 10.12 6.77
CA GLY A 74 9.13 11.19 5.94
C GLY A 74 8.31 11.40 4.66
N ILE A 75 7.93 10.33 3.95
CA ILE A 75 7.03 10.41 2.77
C ILE A 75 5.69 11.03 3.18
N PHE A 76 5.11 10.56 4.29
CA PHE A 76 3.84 11.06 4.80
C PHE A 76 3.89 12.57 5.07
N VAL A 77 4.90 13.03 5.80
CA VAL A 77 5.04 14.45 6.17
C VAL A 77 5.28 15.32 4.94
N THR A 78 6.15 14.89 4.00
CA THR A 78 6.42 15.68 2.78
C THR A 78 5.18 15.81 1.90
N LEU A 79 4.42 14.72 1.69
CA LEU A 79 3.17 14.79 0.92
C LEU A 79 2.12 15.66 1.63
N PHE A 80 2.01 15.55 2.96
CA PHE A 80 1.09 16.38 3.73
C PHE A 80 1.43 17.88 3.61
N VAL A 81 2.71 18.24 3.66
CA VAL A 81 3.17 19.63 3.45
C VAL A 81 2.82 20.10 2.04
N ILE A 82 3.04 19.30 1.01
CA ILE A 82 2.72 19.63 -0.38
C ILE A 82 1.22 19.94 -0.53
N ILE A 83 0.36 19.09 0.02
CA ILE A 83 -1.09 19.28 -0.01
C ILE A 83 -1.49 20.54 0.77
N GLN A 84 -0.99 20.71 2.00
CA GLN A 84 -1.40 21.80 2.89
C GLN A 84 -0.91 23.17 2.42
N GLN A 85 0.28 23.24 1.81
CA GLN A 85 0.84 24.49 1.27
C GLN A 85 0.34 24.79 -0.14
N HIS A 86 -0.51 23.93 -0.71
CA HIS A 86 -1.06 24.09 -2.07
C HIS A 86 0.05 24.22 -3.13
N TYR A 87 1.09 23.38 -3.03
CA TYR A 87 2.12 23.34 -4.06
C TYR A 87 1.58 22.65 -5.32
N PHE A 88 0.79 23.40 -6.10
CA PHE A 88 0.08 22.89 -7.28
C PHE A 88 1.00 22.59 -8.47
N GLU A 89 2.29 22.88 -8.36
CA GLU A 89 3.29 22.33 -9.27
C GLU A 89 3.40 20.81 -9.17
N TYR A 90 2.94 20.19 -8.06
CA TYR A 90 2.83 18.74 -7.92
C TYR A 90 1.46 18.25 -8.36
N ALA A 91 1.46 17.24 -9.25
CA ALA A 91 0.24 16.68 -9.83
C ALA A 91 -0.74 16.21 -8.73
N TYR A 92 -0.24 15.54 -7.70
CA TYR A 92 -1.06 15.06 -6.60
C TYR A 92 -1.81 16.18 -5.86
N ALA A 93 -1.12 17.28 -5.53
CA ALA A 93 -1.75 18.40 -4.84
C ALA A 93 -2.77 19.11 -5.75
N TYR A 94 -2.46 19.29 -7.04
CA TYR A 94 -3.35 19.91 -8.00
C TYR A 94 -4.64 19.10 -8.22
N GLU A 95 -4.51 17.79 -8.40
CA GLU A 95 -5.63 16.89 -8.70
C GLU A 95 -6.57 16.68 -7.51
N HIS A 96 -6.06 16.72 -6.28
CA HIS A 96 -6.79 16.28 -5.08
C HIS A 96 -7.09 17.39 -4.07
N SER A 97 -6.53 18.60 -4.20
CA SER A 97 -6.75 19.66 -3.22
C SER A 97 -7.14 21.00 -3.83
N SER A 98 -7.64 21.93 -3.01
CA SER A 98 -8.03 23.29 -3.38
C SER A 98 -7.90 24.23 -2.21
N LYS A 99 -7.60 25.51 -2.47
CA LYS A 99 -7.47 26.57 -1.47
C LYS A 99 -8.76 26.82 -0.67
N THR A 100 -9.90 26.52 -1.26
CA THR A 100 -11.21 26.73 -0.64
C THR A 100 -11.68 25.56 0.21
N LEU A 101 -10.93 24.43 0.22
CA LEU A 101 -11.32 23.22 0.91
C LEU A 101 -11.13 23.35 2.43
N ALA A 102 -12.14 22.96 3.21
CA ALA A 102 -12.02 22.96 4.66
C ALA A 102 -10.91 22.00 5.16
N LEU A 103 -10.18 22.39 6.21
CA LEU A 103 -9.02 21.65 6.74
C LEU A 103 -9.30 20.15 6.96
N ARG A 104 -10.49 19.80 7.48
CA ARG A 104 -10.90 18.40 7.68
C ARG A 104 -10.90 17.58 6.39
N TYR A 105 -11.27 18.20 5.28
CA TYR A 105 -11.26 17.55 3.96
C TYR A 105 -9.89 17.60 3.31
N MET A 106 -9.06 18.59 3.61
CA MET A 106 -7.65 18.60 3.22
C MET A 106 -6.89 17.37 3.75
N ILE A 107 -7.23 16.92 4.97
CA ILE A 107 -6.71 15.67 5.51
C ILE A 107 -7.16 14.47 4.65
N SER A 108 -8.40 14.49 4.15
CA SER A 108 -8.92 13.41 3.28
C SER A 108 -8.25 13.35 1.91
N CYS A 109 -7.77 14.47 1.38
CA CYS A 109 -7.02 14.54 0.13
C CYS A 109 -5.77 13.64 0.15
N PHE A 110 -5.23 13.39 1.36
CA PHE A 110 -4.06 12.55 1.53
C PHE A 110 -4.27 11.11 1.05
N TRP A 111 -5.45 10.52 1.24
CA TRP A 111 -5.78 9.16 0.86
C TRP A 111 -6.84 9.04 -0.24
N GLU A 112 -7.29 10.16 -0.79
CA GLU A 112 -8.21 10.15 -1.92
C GLU A 112 -7.53 9.57 -3.16
N GLY A 113 -6.30 10.00 -3.44
CA GLY A 113 -5.51 9.47 -4.52
C GLY A 113 -5.00 8.04 -4.27
N GLN A 114 -4.63 7.37 -5.34
CA GLN A 114 -4.16 5.98 -5.29
C GLN A 114 -2.83 5.87 -4.55
N GLU A 115 -1.88 6.75 -4.83
CA GLU A 115 -0.57 6.80 -4.19
C GLU A 115 -0.69 7.06 -2.67
N GLY A 116 -1.53 8.01 -2.29
CA GLY A 116 -1.77 8.34 -0.88
C GLY A 116 -2.43 7.21 -0.12
N SER A 117 -3.31 6.43 -0.77
CA SER A 117 -3.93 5.26 -0.14
C SER A 117 -2.95 4.10 0.04
N PHE A 118 -2.02 3.86 -0.89
CA PHE A 118 -0.91 2.91 -0.67
C PHE A 118 0.01 3.37 0.45
N LEU A 119 0.32 4.68 0.50
CA LEU A 119 1.13 5.25 1.57
C LEU A 119 0.45 5.09 2.94
N LEU A 120 -0.87 5.28 3.04
CA LEU A 120 -1.63 5.02 4.26
C LEU A 120 -1.50 3.55 4.71
N TRP A 121 -1.56 2.60 3.77
CA TRP A 121 -1.34 1.20 4.07
C TRP A 121 0.08 0.91 4.55
N MET A 122 1.09 1.54 3.91
CA MET A 122 2.49 1.45 4.35
C MET A 122 2.69 1.98 5.77
N VAL A 123 2.07 3.10 6.12
CA VAL A 123 2.12 3.69 7.46
C VAL A 123 1.59 2.71 8.51
N TRP A 124 0.42 2.11 8.28
CA TRP A 124 -0.13 1.11 9.19
C TRP A 124 0.76 -0.12 9.32
N ASN A 125 1.25 -0.67 8.21
CA ASN A 125 2.16 -1.81 8.24
C ASN A 125 3.49 -1.49 8.92
N ALA A 126 4.06 -0.30 8.71
CA ALA A 126 5.27 0.15 9.38
C ALA A 126 5.06 0.22 10.91
N LEU A 127 3.96 0.82 11.36
CA LEU A 127 3.60 0.90 12.78
C LEU A 127 3.41 -0.50 13.39
N LEU A 128 2.65 -1.38 12.72
CA LEU A 128 2.44 -2.76 13.18
C LEU A 128 3.76 -3.53 13.28
N GLY A 129 4.65 -3.37 12.30
CA GLY A 129 5.96 -4.00 12.34
C GLY A 129 6.84 -3.49 13.49
N ILE A 130 6.83 -2.19 13.80
CA ILE A 130 7.51 -1.65 14.99
C ILE A 130 6.95 -2.30 16.27
N ILE A 131 5.64 -2.42 16.40
CA ILE A 131 5.02 -3.11 17.55
C ILE A 131 5.46 -4.59 17.60
N LEU A 132 5.53 -5.26 16.45
CA LEU A 132 5.92 -6.67 16.35
C LEU A 132 7.40 -6.91 16.69
N ILE A 133 8.30 -5.96 16.45
CA ILE A 133 9.69 -6.05 16.93
C ILE A 133 9.74 -6.31 18.44
N PHE A 134 8.86 -5.68 19.20
CA PHE A 134 8.84 -5.84 20.67
C PHE A 134 7.92 -6.97 21.15
N THR A 135 6.92 -7.36 20.37
CA THR A 135 5.86 -8.26 20.84
C THR A 135 5.91 -9.67 20.24
N ALA A 136 6.47 -9.85 19.04
CA ALA A 136 6.49 -11.15 18.35
C ALA A 136 7.48 -12.17 19.00
N LYS A 137 8.44 -11.71 19.82
CA LYS A 137 9.39 -12.57 20.54
C LYS A 137 10.10 -13.54 19.58
N ARG A 138 10.03 -14.85 19.85
CA ARG A 138 10.67 -15.88 19.03
C ARG A 138 10.20 -15.95 17.58
N TRP A 139 9.03 -15.39 17.27
CA TRP A 139 8.46 -15.33 15.93
C TRP A 139 8.94 -14.12 15.12
N GLU A 140 9.58 -13.15 15.77
CA GLU A 140 9.99 -11.87 15.16
C GLU A 140 10.64 -12.05 13.80
N ARG A 141 11.66 -12.91 13.71
CA ARG A 141 12.49 -13.05 12.49
C ARG A 141 11.66 -13.40 11.26
N GLY A 142 10.82 -14.43 11.36
CA GLY A 142 9.98 -14.85 10.22
C GLY A 142 8.81 -13.90 9.98
N VAL A 143 8.18 -13.40 11.02
CA VAL A 143 7.05 -12.47 10.91
C VAL A 143 7.51 -11.15 10.27
N LEU A 144 8.61 -10.57 10.76
CA LEU A 144 9.14 -9.31 10.20
C LEU A 144 9.73 -9.48 8.79
N ALA A 145 10.26 -10.67 8.44
CA ALA A 145 10.66 -10.96 7.07
C ALA A 145 9.48 -10.84 6.09
N ILE A 146 8.31 -11.35 6.47
CA ILE A 146 7.08 -11.28 5.66
C ILE A 146 6.52 -9.86 5.64
N MET A 147 6.52 -9.16 6.77
CA MET A 147 6.12 -7.74 6.85
C MET A 147 7.01 -6.88 5.96
N ALA A 148 8.34 -7.05 6.03
CA ALA A 148 9.29 -6.31 5.21
C ALA A 148 9.08 -6.59 3.71
N LEU A 149 8.79 -7.84 3.31
CA LEU A 149 8.48 -8.18 1.92
C LEU A 149 7.23 -7.44 1.42
N ALA A 150 6.17 -7.36 2.22
CA ALA A 150 4.99 -6.58 1.87
C ALA A 150 5.31 -5.09 1.71
N GLN A 151 6.14 -4.55 2.60
CA GLN A 151 6.59 -3.16 2.51
C GLN A 151 7.45 -2.88 1.26
N VAL A 152 8.30 -3.82 0.84
CA VAL A 152 9.05 -3.72 -0.42
C VAL A 152 8.10 -3.54 -1.60
N VAL A 153 7.05 -4.38 -1.67
CA VAL A 153 6.09 -4.33 -2.79
C VAL A 153 5.28 -3.03 -2.75
N LEU A 154 4.75 -2.65 -1.58
CA LEU A 154 3.98 -1.42 -1.42
C LEU A 154 4.81 -0.18 -1.75
N THR A 155 6.08 -0.14 -1.30
CA THR A 155 6.97 1.00 -1.61
C THR A 155 7.33 1.04 -3.10
N ALA A 156 7.48 -0.13 -3.75
CA ALA A 156 7.72 -0.19 -5.19
C ALA A 156 6.59 0.46 -6.01
N MET A 157 5.35 0.42 -5.50
CA MET A 157 4.20 1.08 -6.13
C MET A 157 4.25 2.61 -6.05
N LEU A 158 5.13 3.18 -5.22
CA LEU A 158 5.31 4.64 -5.07
C LEU A 158 6.61 5.16 -5.69
N LEU A 159 7.44 4.28 -6.30
CA LEU A 159 8.74 4.70 -6.83
C LEU A 159 8.64 5.67 -8.00
N GLY A 160 7.70 5.47 -8.93
CA GLY A 160 7.57 6.29 -10.13
C GLY A 160 8.83 6.25 -11.02
N VAL A 161 9.53 5.12 -11.09
CA VAL A 161 10.81 5.00 -11.82
C VAL A 161 10.56 4.41 -13.20
N ASN A 162 10.98 5.14 -14.24
CA ASN A 162 10.95 4.64 -15.60
C ASN A 162 12.18 3.76 -15.86
N ILE A 163 11.93 2.51 -16.26
CA ILE A 163 12.96 1.50 -16.53
C ILE A 163 13.10 1.38 -18.05
N LEU A 164 14.22 1.89 -18.60
CA LEU A 164 14.60 1.78 -20.02
C LEU A 164 13.55 2.31 -21.01
N ASP A 165 12.70 3.26 -20.59
CA ASP A 165 11.56 3.80 -21.36
C ASP A 165 10.56 2.73 -21.86
N ILE A 166 10.57 1.54 -21.22
CA ILE A 166 9.70 0.42 -21.56
C ILE A 166 8.61 0.24 -20.50
N TYR A 167 8.96 0.44 -19.22
CA TYR A 167 8.09 0.14 -18.09
C TYR A 167 8.29 1.12 -16.95
N THR A 168 7.20 1.68 -16.43
CA THR A 168 7.22 2.53 -15.25
C THR A 168 6.87 1.70 -14.01
N LEU A 169 7.79 1.67 -13.06
CA LEU A 169 7.61 0.99 -11.79
C LEU A 169 7.00 1.95 -10.76
N GLY A 170 5.73 1.79 -10.46
CA GLY A 170 5.01 2.60 -9.51
C GLY A 170 4.53 3.94 -10.08
N SER A 171 3.84 4.71 -9.25
CA SER A 171 3.40 6.08 -9.49
C SER A 171 3.86 6.96 -8.32
N SER A 172 4.60 8.03 -8.61
CA SER A 172 5.17 8.88 -7.56
C SER A 172 4.17 9.98 -7.16
N PRO A 173 3.87 10.13 -5.86
CA PRO A 173 3.06 11.26 -5.39
C PRO A 173 3.78 12.61 -5.48
N PHE A 174 5.05 12.60 -5.88
CA PHE A 174 5.92 13.79 -6.01
C PHE A 174 6.20 14.16 -7.45
N GLU A 175 5.44 13.61 -8.40
CA GLU A 175 5.54 13.96 -9.82
C GLU A 175 5.06 15.38 -10.06
N LEU A 176 5.81 16.14 -10.90
CA LEU A 176 5.41 17.49 -11.26
C LEU A 176 4.26 17.47 -12.26
N LEU A 177 3.34 18.41 -12.11
CA LEU A 177 2.16 18.52 -12.97
C LEU A 177 2.53 18.65 -14.46
N ARG A 178 3.61 19.40 -14.76
CA ARG A 178 4.12 19.58 -16.13
C ARG A 178 4.77 18.30 -16.73
N GLU A 179 5.15 17.34 -15.90
CA GLU A 179 5.69 16.04 -16.32
C GLU A 179 4.56 15.04 -16.58
N LYS A 180 3.51 15.09 -15.75
CA LYS A 180 2.34 14.23 -15.86
C LYS A 180 1.39 14.66 -17.00
N MET A 181 1.26 15.97 -17.25
CA MET A 181 0.26 16.52 -18.16
C MET A 181 0.92 17.40 -19.25
N GLN A 182 0.55 17.16 -20.50
CA GLN A 182 0.94 18.03 -21.60
C GLN A 182 -0.13 19.10 -21.82
N ALA A 183 0.18 20.36 -21.46
CA ALA A 183 -0.73 21.49 -21.66
C ALA A 183 0.04 22.74 -22.12
N PRO A 184 -0.59 23.62 -22.96
CA PRO A 184 0.07 24.84 -23.46
C PRO A 184 0.57 25.79 -22.36
N ILE A 185 -0.03 25.76 -21.18
CA ILE A 185 0.36 26.58 -20.03
C ILE A 185 1.82 26.36 -19.63
N PHE A 186 2.34 25.14 -19.77
CA PHE A 186 3.73 24.79 -19.41
C PHE A 186 4.76 25.26 -20.42
N SER A 187 4.37 25.94 -21.51
CA SER A 187 5.32 26.66 -22.38
C SER A 187 5.79 27.97 -21.79
N ALA A 188 5.09 28.49 -20.74
CA ALA A 188 5.47 29.71 -20.06
C ALA A 188 6.33 29.41 -18.83
N PRO A 189 7.50 30.09 -18.65
CA PRO A 189 8.37 29.90 -17.48
C PRO A 189 7.69 30.16 -16.12
N ASN A 190 6.70 31.06 -16.10
CA ASN A 190 5.93 31.48 -14.93
C ASN A 190 4.51 30.90 -14.90
N TYR A 191 4.32 29.69 -15.39
CA TYR A 191 2.99 29.06 -15.49
C TYR A 191 2.22 29.01 -14.15
N LEU A 192 2.92 28.97 -13.01
CA LEU A 192 2.31 28.95 -11.68
C LEU A 192 1.46 30.19 -11.38
N GLU A 193 1.77 31.33 -11.96
CA GLU A 193 0.96 32.55 -11.81
C GLU A 193 -0.44 32.39 -12.41
N ASN A 194 -0.56 31.51 -13.43
CA ASN A 194 -1.82 31.21 -14.11
C ASN A 194 -2.54 29.98 -13.50
N LEU A 195 -1.88 29.26 -12.59
CA LEU A 195 -2.44 28.10 -11.90
C LEU A 195 -3.12 28.56 -10.59
N VAL A 196 -4.34 29.09 -10.72
CA VAL A 196 -5.02 29.80 -9.62
C VAL A 196 -5.40 28.89 -8.46
N ASP A 197 -5.89 27.66 -8.75
CA ASP A 197 -6.33 26.68 -7.74
C ASP A 197 -6.19 25.26 -8.30
N GLY A 198 -6.27 24.25 -7.42
CA GLY A 198 -6.37 22.86 -7.80
C GLY A 198 -7.81 22.44 -8.11
N THR A 199 -7.99 21.21 -8.61
CA THR A 199 -9.31 20.65 -8.96
C THR A 199 -10.18 20.36 -7.72
N GLY A 200 -9.53 20.18 -6.57
CA GLY A 200 -10.20 19.94 -5.31
C GLY A 200 -10.70 18.51 -5.11
N LEU A 201 -11.20 18.25 -3.92
CA LEU A 201 -11.82 16.97 -3.56
C LEU A 201 -13.21 16.89 -4.19
N ASN A 202 -13.52 15.77 -4.84
CA ASN A 202 -14.86 15.52 -5.39
C ASN A 202 -15.94 15.81 -4.32
N PRO A 203 -17.01 16.57 -4.63
CA PRO A 203 -18.07 16.88 -3.67
C PRO A 203 -18.66 15.67 -2.94
N LEU A 204 -18.78 14.52 -3.59
CA LEU A 204 -19.24 13.26 -2.98
C LEU A 204 -18.31 12.74 -1.90
N LEU A 205 -17.03 13.12 -1.95
CA LEU A 205 -16.01 12.77 -0.96
C LEU A 205 -15.90 13.80 0.17
N GLN A 206 -16.56 14.97 0.06
CA GLN A 206 -16.60 15.98 1.11
C GLN A 206 -17.59 15.61 2.22
N ASN A 207 -17.36 14.47 2.85
CA ASN A 207 -18.17 13.88 3.90
C ASN A 207 -17.30 13.50 5.09
N TYR A 208 -17.86 13.52 6.32
CA TYR A 208 -17.16 13.13 7.53
C TYR A 208 -16.61 11.69 7.46
N TRP A 209 -17.37 10.77 6.88
CA TRP A 209 -16.96 9.37 6.75
C TRP A 209 -15.72 9.20 5.88
N MET A 210 -15.51 10.07 4.88
CA MET A 210 -14.29 10.07 4.07
C MET A 210 -13.03 10.40 4.89
N VAL A 211 -13.19 11.09 6.02
CA VAL A 211 -12.06 11.39 6.92
C VAL A 211 -11.65 10.16 7.73
N ILE A 212 -12.61 9.37 8.23
CA ILE A 212 -12.34 8.30 9.21
C ILE A 212 -12.44 6.87 8.64
N HIS A 213 -13.29 6.66 7.62
CA HIS A 213 -13.50 5.32 7.04
C HIS A 213 -12.24 4.76 6.36
N PRO A 214 -11.57 5.44 5.41
CA PRO A 214 -10.41 4.88 4.73
C PRO A 214 -9.26 4.55 5.69
N PRO A 215 -8.85 5.42 6.65
CA PRO A 215 -7.84 5.04 7.63
C PRO A 215 -8.20 3.81 8.46
N THR A 216 -9.46 3.68 8.86
CA THR A 216 -9.94 2.52 9.62
C THR A 216 -9.94 1.25 8.77
N LEU A 217 -10.42 1.30 7.53
CA LEU A 217 -10.45 0.17 6.61
C LEU A 217 -9.03 -0.32 6.31
N PHE A 218 -8.09 0.59 6.01
CA PHE A 218 -6.69 0.25 5.74
C PHE A 218 -5.97 -0.30 6.96
N LEU A 219 -6.29 0.18 8.17
CA LEU A 219 -5.80 -0.46 9.39
C LEU A 219 -6.34 -1.90 9.51
N GLY A 220 -7.61 -2.12 9.18
CA GLY A 220 -8.21 -3.45 9.10
C GLY A 220 -7.45 -4.36 8.12
N PHE A 221 -7.16 -3.90 6.92
CA PHE A 221 -6.36 -4.62 5.93
C PHE A 221 -4.95 -4.91 6.43
N ALA A 222 -4.28 -3.91 7.00
CA ALA A 222 -2.94 -4.06 7.58
C ALA A 222 -2.90 -5.07 8.74
N LEU A 223 -3.94 -5.13 9.57
CA LEU A 223 -4.02 -6.11 10.65
C LEU A 223 -4.13 -7.56 10.14
N THR A 224 -4.64 -7.80 8.93
CA THR A 224 -4.77 -9.17 8.39
C THR A 224 -3.43 -9.80 8.00
N ILE A 225 -2.41 -9.00 7.65
CA ILE A 225 -1.08 -9.55 7.34
C ILE A 225 -0.42 -10.16 8.57
N VAL A 226 -0.72 -9.68 9.78
CA VAL A 226 -0.06 -10.15 11.01
C VAL A 226 -0.37 -11.63 11.29
N PRO A 227 -1.63 -12.09 11.41
CA PRO A 227 -1.93 -13.51 11.56
C PRO A 227 -1.48 -14.34 10.36
N PHE A 228 -1.51 -13.81 9.13
CA PHE A 228 -0.92 -14.44 7.95
C PHE A 228 0.58 -14.70 8.15
N ALA A 229 1.33 -13.67 8.59
CA ALA A 229 2.78 -13.79 8.81
C ALA A 229 3.12 -14.80 9.90
N PHE A 230 2.37 -14.85 10.99
CA PHE A 230 2.52 -15.90 12.01
C PHE A 230 2.23 -17.29 11.44
N ALA A 231 1.15 -17.44 10.68
CA ALA A 231 0.78 -18.72 10.07
C ALA A 231 1.88 -19.22 9.11
N VAL A 232 2.32 -18.39 8.16
CA VAL A 232 3.36 -18.76 7.18
C VAL A 232 4.70 -19.03 7.88
N THR A 233 5.10 -18.19 8.84
CA THR A 233 6.31 -18.44 9.65
C THR A 233 6.26 -19.79 10.35
N SER A 234 5.09 -20.17 10.88
CA SER A 234 4.93 -21.45 11.57
C SER A 234 5.02 -22.65 10.64
N LEU A 235 4.61 -22.50 9.37
CA LEU A 235 4.81 -23.54 8.35
C LEU A 235 6.31 -23.77 8.08
N PHE A 236 7.09 -22.69 7.91
CA PHE A 236 8.56 -22.79 7.75
C PHE A 236 9.24 -23.40 8.98
N GLN A 237 8.78 -23.05 10.19
CA GLN A 237 9.34 -23.56 11.45
C GLN A 237 8.80 -24.94 11.85
N LYS A 238 7.78 -25.46 11.14
CA LYS A 238 7.06 -26.71 11.45
C LYS A 238 6.38 -26.72 12.83
N GLU A 239 6.03 -25.53 13.34
CA GLU A 239 5.36 -25.34 14.62
C GLU A 239 3.85 -25.13 14.45
N TYR A 240 3.16 -26.11 13.93
CA TYR A 240 1.80 -26.03 13.40
C TYR A 240 0.68 -25.62 14.38
N ARG A 241 0.95 -25.55 15.67
CA ARG A 241 -0.05 -25.15 16.70
C ARG A 241 0.33 -23.89 17.45
N ALA A 242 1.62 -23.64 17.60
CA ALA A 242 2.15 -22.63 18.50
C ALA A 242 1.88 -21.19 18.03
N TRP A 243 1.66 -20.97 16.72
CA TRP A 243 1.39 -19.68 16.12
C TRP A 243 0.03 -19.07 16.50
N ILE A 244 -0.96 -19.93 16.83
CA ILE A 244 -2.33 -19.49 17.14
C ILE A 244 -2.35 -18.54 18.33
N LYS A 245 -1.60 -18.87 19.40
CA LYS A 245 -1.60 -18.07 20.63
C LYS A 245 -1.14 -16.62 20.40
N PRO A 246 0.02 -16.35 19.72
CA PRO A 246 0.43 -14.98 19.44
C PRO A 246 -0.36 -14.31 18.31
N ALA A 247 -0.92 -15.05 17.34
CA ALA A 247 -1.65 -14.50 16.22
C ALA A 247 -3.09 -14.12 16.56
N LEU A 248 -3.74 -14.82 17.50
CA LEU A 248 -5.17 -14.64 17.80
C LEU A 248 -5.53 -13.21 18.24
N PRO A 249 -4.79 -12.50 19.11
CA PRO A 249 -5.11 -11.11 19.46
C PRO A 249 -5.13 -10.18 18.22
N TRP A 250 -4.21 -10.39 17.28
CA TRP A 250 -4.13 -9.61 16.05
C TRP A 250 -5.30 -9.94 15.09
N ALA A 251 -5.67 -11.21 14.98
CA ALA A 251 -6.83 -11.62 14.21
C ALA A 251 -8.13 -11.01 14.77
N LEU A 252 -8.31 -11.02 16.10
CA LEU A 252 -9.45 -10.40 16.78
C LEU A 252 -9.49 -8.88 16.53
N ALA A 253 -8.36 -8.19 16.69
CA ALA A 253 -8.25 -6.76 16.40
C ALA A 253 -8.58 -6.48 14.93
N GLY A 254 -8.03 -7.29 13.99
CA GLY A 254 -8.34 -7.19 12.56
C GLY A 254 -9.81 -7.38 12.26
N GLY A 255 -10.46 -8.40 12.84
CA GLY A 255 -11.89 -8.65 12.67
C GLY A 255 -12.77 -7.50 13.15
N MET A 256 -12.41 -6.91 14.29
CA MET A 256 -13.11 -5.75 14.86
C MET A 256 -12.91 -4.50 13.97
N VAL A 257 -11.68 -4.16 13.64
CA VAL A 257 -11.34 -2.92 12.92
C VAL A 257 -11.83 -2.98 11.47
N LEU A 258 -11.62 -4.12 10.79
CA LEU A 258 -12.08 -4.28 9.41
C LEU A 258 -13.62 -4.25 9.34
N GLY A 259 -14.31 -4.92 10.27
CA GLY A 259 -15.76 -4.87 10.35
C GLY A 259 -16.29 -3.45 10.62
N ALA A 260 -15.67 -2.72 11.55
CA ALA A 260 -16.00 -1.32 11.79
C ALA A 260 -15.77 -0.45 10.53
N GLY A 261 -14.65 -0.65 9.83
CA GLY A 261 -14.36 0.03 8.57
C GLY A 261 -15.44 -0.22 7.52
N ILE A 262 -15.87 -1.46 7.33
CA ILE A 262 -16.95 -1.83 6.39
C ILE A 262 -18.26 -1.10 6.75
N ILE A 263 -18.64 -1.09 8.04
CA ILE A 263 -19.84 -0.39 8.52
C ILE A 263 -19.76 1.10 8.25
N MET A 264 -18.60 1.72 8.51
CA MET A 264 -18.39 3.16 8.22
C MET A 264 -18.52 3.47 6.73
N GLY A 265 -18.06 2.58 5.85
CA GLY A 265 -18.25 2.68 4.40
C GLY A 265 -19.72 2.65 3.99
N GLY A 266 -20.51 1.79 4.63
CA GLY A 266 -21.95 1.74 4.42
C GLY A 266 -22.67 3.05 4.84
N PHE A 267 -22.28 3.66 5.96
CA PHE A 267 -22.80 4.97 6.36
C PHE A 267 -22.43 6.07 5.36
N TRP A 268 -21.19 6.06 4.85
CA TRP A 268 -20.80 7.00 3.81
C TRP A 268 -21.60 6.80 2.52
N ALA A 269 -21.79 5.57 2.06
CA ALA A 269 -22.60 5.26 0.89
C ALA A 269 -24.05 5.73 1.05
N TYR A 270 -24.64 5.55 2.22
CA TYR A 270 -25.99 6.00 2.55
C TYR A 270 -26.14 7.51 2.53
N GLU A 271 -25.19 8.25 3.15
CA GLU A 271 -25.25 9.71 3.22
C GLU A 271 -24.93 10.39 1.89
N SER A 272 -24.05 9.81 1.06
CA SER A 272 -23.70 10.41 -0.23
C SER A 272 -24.77 10.24 -1.31
N LEU A 273 -25.79 9.40 -1.08
CA LEU A 273 -26.96 9.14 -1.92
C LEU A 273 -26.66 8.65 -3.35
N SER A 274 -25.40 8.51 -3.72
CA SER A 274 -24.97 8.14 -5.08
C SER A 274 -24.69 6.64 -5.27
N PHE A 275 -24.67 5.87 -4.17
CA PHE A 275 -24.26 4.46 -4.17
C PHE A 275 -25.41 3.46 -4.05
N GLY A 276 -26.67 3.91 -4.18
CA GLY A 276 -27.83 3.03 -4.12
C GLY A 276 -28.30 2.65 -2.70
N GLY A 277 -27.75 3.27 -1.67
CA GLY A 277 -28.14 3.06 -0.27
C GLY A 277 -26.97 2.62 0.63
N TYR A 278 -27.30 2.03 1.78
CA TYR A 278 -26.30 1.60 2.76
C TYR A 278 -25.41 0.45 2.26
N TRP A 279 -25.95 -0.42 1.42
CA TRP A 279 -25.25 -1.55 0.83
C TRP A 279 -25.88 -1.92 -0.51
N ALA A 280 -25.10 -1.87 -1.57
CA ALA A 280 -25.56 -2.08 -2.94
C ALA A 280 -25.07 -3.41 -3.55
N TRP A 281 -24.33 -4.23 -2.80
CA TRP A 281 -23.61 -5.40 -3.32
C TRP A 281 -22.64 -5.06 -4.46
N ASP A 282 -22.11 -3.85 -4.42
CA ASP A 282 -21.08 -3.41 -5.33
C ASP A 282 -19.83 -4.32 -5.25
N PRO A 283 -19.12 -4.57 -6.36
CA PRO A 283 -17.92 -5.42 -6.35
C PRO A 283 -16.86 -4.98 -5.34
N VAL A 284 -16.69 -3.67 -5.09
CA VAL A 284 -15.73 -3.14 -4.13
C VAL A 284 -16.19 -3.33 -2.68
N GLU A 285 -17.48 -3.19 -2.42
CA GLU A 285 -18.08 -3.53 -1.12
C GLU A 285 -17.82 -5.02 -0.80
N ASN A 286 -18.13 -5.92 -1.75
CA ASN A 286 -17.88 -7.34 -1.61
C ASN A 286 -16.39 -7.66 -1.46
N ALA A 287 -15.50 -6.90 -2.12
CA ALA A 287 -14.06 -7.07 -2.01
C ALA A 287 -13.54 -6.83 -0.59
N SER A 288 -14.20 -6.02 0.22
CA SER A 288 -13.88 -5.84 1.64
C SER A 288 -14.59 -6.86 2.55
N LEU A 289 -15.82 -7.25 2.20
CA LEU A 289 -16.63 -8.18 2.99
C LEU A 289 -16.08 -9.62 2.97
N VAL A 290 -15.64 -10.11 1.81
CA VAL A 290 -15.13 -11.49 1.68
C VAL A 290 -13.92 -11.75 2.58
N PRO A 291 -12.87 -10.92 2.60
CA PRO A 291 -11.76 -11.09 3.55
C PRO A 291 -12.22 -11.06 5.01
N TRP A 292 -13.17 -10.20 5.35
CA TRP A 292 -13.70 -10.12 6.71
C TRP A 292 -14.41 -11.41 7.13
N LEU A 293 -15.26 -11.99 6.27
CA LEU A 293 -15.94 -13.27 6.53
C LEU A 293 -14.94 -14.42 6.71
N LEU A 294 -13.87 -14.46 5.89
CA LEU A 294 -12.80 -15.45 6.04
C LEU A 294 -12.05 -15.26 7.35
N LEU A 295 -11.77 -14.00 7.75
CA LEU A 295 -11.10 -13.70 9.01
C LEU A 295 -11.93 -14.14 10.21
N ILE A 296 -13.23 -13.80 10.24
CA ILE A 296 -14.14 -14.21 11.31
C ILE A 296 -14.22 -15.73 11.42
N SER A 297 -14.36 -16.42 10.29
CA SER A 297 -14.34 -17.90 10.23
C SER A 297 -13.01 -18.46 10.75
N GLY A 298 -11.88 -17.84 10.34
CA GLY A 298 -10.54 -18.20 10.82
C GLY A 298 -10.39 -18.03 12.33
N ILE A 299 -10.89 -16.91 12.88
CA ILE A 299 -10.90 -16.64 14.33
C ILE A 299 -11.65 -17.75 15.09
N HIS A 300 -12.82 -18.15 14.62
CA HIS A 300 -13.57 -19.24 15.23
C HIS A 300 -12.77 -20.55 15.26
N LEU A 301 -12.11 -20.90 14.16
CA LEU A 301 -11.26 -22.09 14.11
C LEU A 301 -10.03 -21.98 15.03
N MET A 302 -9.41 -20.78 15.13
CA MET A 302 -8.31 -20.54 16.06
C MET A 302 -8.76 -20.70 17.52
N LEU A 303 -9.97 -20.24 17.87
CA LEU A 303 -10.55 -20.38 19.21
C LEU A 303 -10.87 -21.87 19.50
N ILE A 304 -11.52 -22.57 18.58
CA ILE A 304 -11.77 -24.01 18.69
C ILE A 304 -10.46 -24.77 18.87
N LYS A 305 -9.43 -24.46 18.08
CA LYS A 305 -8.13 -25.11 18.15
C LYS A 305 -7.40 -24.86 19.46
N LYS A 306 -7.66 -23.75 20.13
CA LYS A 306 -7.10 -23.44 21.46
C LYS A 306 -7.65 -24.39 22.53
N VAL A 307 -8.88 -24.89 22.37
CA VAL A 307 -9.60 -25.70 23.38
C VAL A 307 -9.66 -27.18 22.97
N THR A 308 -9.65 -27.49 21.68
CA THR A 308 -9.81 -28.84 21.13
C THR A 308 -8.71 -29.18 20.12
N ASN A 309 -8.75 -30.44 19.64
CA ASN A 309 -7.90 -30.90 18.54
C ASN A 309 -8.48 -30.63 17.14
N GLY A 310 -9.33 -29.60 16.98
CA GLY A 310 -9.98 -29.24 15.72
C GLY A 310 -9.04 -29.14 14.51
N SER A 311 -9.57 -28.94 13.31
CA SER A 311 -8.82 -28.95 12.06
C SER A 311 -7.75 -27.87 12.01
N THR A 312 -6.48 -28.26 11.98
CA THR A 312 -5.34 -27.36 11.80
C THR A 312 -5.31 -26.80 10.39
N ILE A 313 -5.57 -27.63 9.39
CA ILE A 313 -5.55 -27.25 7.97
C ILE A 313 -6.58 -26.15 7.69
N ALA A 314 -7.81 -26.33 8.16
CA ALA A 314 -8.85 -25.31 7.95
C ALA A 314 -8.50 -23.97 8.58
N ALA A 315 -7.88 -23.94 9.78
CA ALA A 315 -7.44 -22.71 10.41
C ALA A 315 -6.36 -21.99 9.57
N TYR A 316 -5.37 -22.73 9.05
CA TYR A 316 -4.37 -22.19 8.12
C TYR A 316 -5.02 -21.65 6.85
N THR A 317 -5.87 -22.45 6.20
CA THR A 317 -6.50 -22.06 4.94
C THR A 317 -7.27 -20.75 5.10
N LEU A 318 -8.11 -20.61 6.12
CA LEU A 318 -8.92 -19.40 6.30
C LEU A 318 -8.06 -18.17 6.63
N VAL A 319 -7.09 -18.31 7.55
CA VAL A 319 -6.24 -17.17 7.92
C VAL A 319 -5.33 -16.73 6.77
N ILE A 320 -4.76 -17.67 6.03
CA ILE A 320 -3.92 -17.38 4.87
C ILE A 320 -4.77 -16.75 3.75
N SER A 321 -5.93 -17.34 3.44
CA SER A 321 -6.82 -16.81 2.41
C SER A 321 -7.34 -15.42 2.74
N THR A 322 -7.50 -15.05 4.01
CA THR A 322 -7.92 -13.71 4.43
C THR A 322 -7.01 -12.64 3.83
N PHE A 323 -5.71 -12.72 4.05
CA PHE A 323 -4.78 -11.70 3.54
C PHE A 323 -4.66 -11.76 2.01
N ILE A 324 -4.65 -12.95 1.42
CA ILE A 324 -4.66 -13.10 -0.05
C ILE A 324 -5.89 -12.42 -0.66
N MET A 325 -7.07 -12.56 -0.03
CA MET A 325 -8.28 -11.88 -0.50
C MET A 325 -8.23 -10.37 -0.29
N VAL A 326 -7.54 -9.84 0.72
CA VAL A 326 -7.26 -8.40 0.85
C VAL A 326 -6.40 -7.89 -0.32
N LEU A 327 -5.36 -8.65 -0.71
CA LEU A 327 -4.53 -8.30 -1.86
C LEU A 327 -5.34 -8.36 -3.18
N TYR A 328 -6.17 -9.37 -3.34
CA TYR A 328 -7.05 -9.50 -4.50
C TYR A 328 -8.11 -8.38 -4.53
N ALA A 329 -8.67 -8.00 -3.38
CA ALA A 329 -9.54 -6.85 -3.25
C ALA A 329 -8.87 -5.56 -3.72
N SER A 330 -7.61 -5.35 -3.32
CA SER A 330 -6.82 -4.19 -3.75
C SER A 330 -6.54 -4.22 -5.26
N PHE A 331 -6.30 -5.39 -5.85
CA PHE A 331 -6.21 -5.56 -7.29
C PHE A 331 -7.52 -5.17 -7.98
N LEU A 332 -8.65 -5.70 -7.56
CA LEU A 332 -9.96 -5.39 -8.16
C LEU A 332 -10.27 -3.90 -8.13
N THR A 333 -10.01 -3.22 -7.01
CA THR A 333 -10.38 -1.81 -6.82
C THR A 333 -9.47 -0.83 -7.54
N ARG A 334 -8.21 -1.21 -7.85
CA ARG A 334 -7.14 -0.28 -8.27
C ARG A 334 -6.51 -0.61 -9.62
N SER A 335 -6.89 -1.72 -10.25
CA SER A 335 -6.36 -2.12 -11.56
C SER A 335 -7.16 -1.57 -12.74
N GLY A 336 -8.22 -0.82 -12.49
CA GLY A 336 -9.16 -0.40 -13.53
C GLY A 336 -10.03 -1.53 -14.09
N VAL A 337 -9.85 -2.79 -13.65
CA VAL A 337 -10.56 -3.95 -14.20
C VAL A 337 -12.08 -3.88 -13.98
N LEU A 338 -12.52 -3.19 -12.94
CA LEU A 338 -13.94 -2.98 -12.67
C LEU A 338 -14.54 -1.86 -13.53
N GLY A 339 -13.71 -0.90 -14.02
CA GLY A 339 -14.14 0.19 -14.88
C GLY A 339 -15.45 0.83 -14.40
N ASP A 340 -16.45 0.86 -15.28
CA ASP A 340 -17.77 1.44 -15.00
C ASP A 340 -18.70 0.54 -14.18
N THR A 341 -18.25 -0.65 -13.77
CA THR A 341 -19.09 -1.60 -13.00
C THR A 341 -19.15 -1.28 -11.52
N SER A 342 -18.30 -0.39 -11.03
CA SER A 342 -18.28 0.08 -9.64
C SER A 342 -17.96 1.56 -9.56
N VAL A 343 -18.75 2.30 -8.80
CA VAL A 343 -18.49 3.73 -8.49
C VAL A 343 -17.33 3.93 -7.53
N HIS A 344 -16.83 2.84 -6.93
CA HIS A 344 -15.70 2.83 -5.99
C HIS A 344 -14.38 2.44 -6.66
N ALA A 345 -14.38 2.08 -7.96
CA ALA A 345 -13.17 1.69 -8.67
C ALA A 345 -12.32 2.92 -9.01
N PHE A 346 -11.00 2.79 -8.84
CA PHE A 346 -10.05 3.79 -9.30
C PHE A 346 -9.74 3.58 -10.78
N THR A 347 -9.37 4.64 -11.47
CA THR A 347 -8.76 4.55 -12.79
C THR A 347 -7.41 3.84 -12.72
N ASP A 348 -7.05 3.08 -13.75
CA ASP A 348 -5.76 2.40 -13.80
C ASP A 348 -4.62 3.43 -13.97
N LEU A 349 -3.69 3.45 -13.03
CA LEU A 349 -2.43 4.20 -13.13
C LEU A 349 -1.27 3.32 -13.66
N GLY A 350 -1.57 2.24 -14.37
CA GLY A 350 -0.56 1.28 -14.86
C GLY A 350 -0.07 0.31 -13.77
N LEU A 351 -0.72 0.24 -12.62
CA LEU A 351 -0.31 -0.59 -11.49
C LEU A 351 -0.92 -2.01 -11.49
N ALA A 352 -1.80 -2.32 -12.45
CA ALA A 352 -2.50 -3.62 -12.51
C ALA A 352 -1.56 -4.81 -12.48
N GLY A 353 -0.46 -4.76 -13.24
CA GLY A 353 0.56 -5.82 -13.25
C GLY A 353 1.26 -5.99 -11.90
N GLN A 354 1.62 -4.90 -11.25
CA GLN A 354 2.30 -4.91 -9.94
C GLN A 354 1.38 -5.44 -8.83
N LEU A 355 0.11 -5.05 -8.85
CA LEU A 355 -0.90 -5.55 -7.91
C LEU A 355 -1.12 -7.06 -8.09
N MET A 356 -1.18 -7.54 -9.33
CA MET A 356 -1.28 -8.98 -9.59
C MET A 356 -0.03 -9.73 -9.13
N GLN A 357 1.17 -9.18 -9.37
CA GLN A 357 2.41 -9.76 -8.86
C GLN A 357 2.43 -9.83 -7.33
N PHE A 358 1.86 -8.83 -6.65
CA PHE A 358 1.72 -8.84 -5.20
C PHE A 358 0.85 -10.02 -4.73
N VAL A 359 -0.31 -10.21 -5.36
CA VAL A 359 -1.20 -11.35 -5.06
C VAL A 359 -0.45 -12.68 -5.26
N VAL A 360 0.17 -12.86 -6.43
CA VAL A 360 0.88 -14.10 -6.80
C VAL A 360 2.03 -14.39 -5.83
N LEU A 361 2.84 -13.38 -5.48
CA LEU A 361 3.95 -13.53 -4.55
C LEU A 361 3.48 -14.07 -3.19
N PHE A 362 2.39 -13.54 -2.65
CA PHE A 362 1.88 -13.94 -1.35
C PHE A 362 1.10 -15.27 -1.37
N ILE A 363 0.62 -15.71 -2.54
CA ILE A 363 0.12 -17.08 -2.73
C ILE A 363 1.29 -18.08 -2.70
N TRP A 364 2.42 -17.76 -3.31
CA TRP A 364 3.58 -18.65 -3.35
C TRP A 364 4.24 -18.87 -1.99
N LEU A 365 4.22 -17.89 -1.08
CA LEU A 365 4.86 -18.01 0.23
C LEU A 365 4.40 -19.24 1.04
N PRO A 366 3.10 -19.46 1.31
CA PRO A 366 2.65 -20.65 2.01
C PRO A 366 2.88 -21.94 1.22
N ILE A 367 2.81 -21.90 -0.12
CA ILE A 367 3.09 -23.08 -0.97
C ILE A 367 4.56 -23.50 -0.79
N ILE A 368 5.50 -22.55 -0.87
CA ILE A 368 6.93 -22.82 -0.65
C ILE A 368 7.17 -23.37 0.78
N ALA A 369 6.53 -22.79 1.78
CA ALA A 369 6.67 -23.22 3.16
C ALA A 369 6.23 -24.68 3.38
N VAL A 370 5.13 -25.10 2.72
CA VAL A 370 4.63 -26.49 2.80
C VAL A 370 5.52 -27.44 2.01
N THR A 371 5.97 -27.07 0.81
CA THR A 371 6.80 -27.92 -0.06
C THR A 371 8.21 -28.11 0.49
N ASP A 372 8.85 -27.08 1.06
CA ASP A 372 10.14 -27.23 1.74
C ASP A 372 10.04 -28.20 2.93
N GLY A 373 8.94 -28.13 3.67
CA GLY A 373 8.63 -29.07 4.74
C GLY A 373 8.46 -30.50 4.27
N ALA A 374 7.86 -30.75 3.10
CA ALA A 374 7.72 -32.06 2.50
C ALA A 374 9.07 -32.60 1.97
N ARG A 375 9.83 -31.78 1.25
CA ARG A 375 11.12 -32.16 0.65
C ARG A 375 12.13 -32.67 1.69
N LYS A 376 12.24 -32.00 2.84
CA LYS A 376 13.12 -32.43 3.93
C LYS A 376 12.72 -33.77 4.56
N ARG A 377 11.46 -34.22 4.37
CA ARG A 377 11.00 -35.54 4.84
C ARG A 377 11.41 -36.70 3.94
N TRP A 378 11.70 -36.44 2.65
CA TRP A 378 12.15 -37.48 1.69
C TRP A 378 13.66 -37.78 1.76
N TYR A 379 14.43 -36.93 2.44
CA TYR A 379 15.89 -37.07 2.59
C TYR A 379 16.30 -37.49 4.03
N MET A 380 15.34 -37.78 4.93
CA MET A 380 15.55 -38.42 6.23
C MET A 380 14.94 -39.81 6.23
#